data_b0d7912e7849c1d3cb6ad356aaccd90f
#
_entry.id   b0d7912e7849c1d3cb6ad356aaccd90f
#
_cell.length_a   1.000
_cell.length_b   1.000
_cell.length_c   1.000
_cell.angle_alpha   90.00
_cell.angle_beta   90.00
_cell.angle_gamma   90.00
#
_symmetry.space_group_name_H-M   'P 1'
#
loop_
_entity.id
_entity.type
_entity.pdbx_description
1 polymer ?
#
loop_
_entity_poly.entity_id
_entity_poly.type
_entity_poly.pdbx_seq_one_letter_code
_entity_poly.pdbx_strand_id
1 'polypeptide(L)'
;MIRRPAVRRRLYRAALAAILTAPLLAPPAAEAGSVGLSSVRGVTIPNFALPENPVEASDRFGFSFASGDFNGDGASDLATGVPYDALGSSQVIPGGSVFVQLGSAGAGLLAASPSLLVTDPHGAHFGWALAAADFNGDTIDDLAVGSPESTGSFGHERYGLVRVYYGSATPEVFGEAVNVSNIGVLQDSRTGFALAAGDFDGDGFADLAVASPGLNTNAGGIRIACGGASGLEDPGSVIDQDTPGVEGVREAHDLFGYSLAAGDFDGNGGDDLAVGVVNENQVGSVQVLFSTPSGIDPALDLLLSQDAVAGTGELNDQFGFALAAADFDGDGKDDLAIGSPGEALGLSNEITNTGMVVVVYGSTSATFDLARTQAWGQGGILSVDTAEAGDRFSAALAAGDFDADGYADLAIGQPEEDVTGMNDGALTVHMGGPNGFSQLRARFLAAGTDGLPGPIQPHSNYGFAAASGDFDADGSADLVIGAPFHNQDGTILDSGLAVILYGGLFSDGFEDAAPGYWSSAAP
;
A
#
# COMPACT_ATOMS: atom_id res chain seq x y z
N MET A 1 4.90 38.74 -24.51
CA MET A 1 4.09 39.37 -23.44
C MET A 1 2.63 39.03 -23.71
N ILE A 2 2.13 37.93 -23.19
CA ILE A 2 0.71 37.57 -23.29
C ILE A 2 0.23 37.47 -21.84
N ARG A 3 -0.73 38.31 -21.49
CA ARG A 3 -1.32 38.38 -20.14
C ARG A 3 -2.19 37.16 -19.90
N ARG A 4 -1.89 36.39 -18.84
CA ARG A 4 -2.75 35.33 -18.32
C ARG A 4 -3.97 35.97 -17.64
N PRO A 5 -5.20 35.42 -17.78
CA PRO A 5 -6.39 36.01 -17.18
C PRO A 5 -6.49 35.65 -15.69
N ALA A 6 -6.59 36.66 -14.85
CA ALA A 6 -6.69 36.63 -13.38
C ALA A 6 -8.11 36.28 -12.87
N VAL A 7 -8.82 35.31 -13.47
CA VAL A 7 -10.25 35.11 -13.16
C VAL A 7 -10.50 33.91 -12.25
N ARG A 8 -9.61 32.90 -12.21
CA ARG A 8 -9.84 31.69 -11.37
C ARG A 8 -9.50 31.86 -9.89
N ARG A 9 -8.60 32.75 -9.51
CA ARG A 9 -8.25 32.99 -8.08
C ARG A 9 -9.37 33.57 -7.22
N ARG A 10 -10.43 34.16 -7.79
CA ARG A 10 -11.52 34.78 -7.00
C ARG A 10 -12.62 33.81 -6.55
N LEU A 11 -12.81 32.68 -7.24
CA LEU A 11 -13.89 31.73 -6.90
C LEU A 11 -13.53 30.81 -5.74
N TYR A 12 -12.27 30.38 -5.65
CA TYR A 12 -11.82 29.51 -4.55
C TYR A 12 -11.75 30.24 -3.20
N ARG A 13 -11.33 31.52 -3.19
CA ARG A 13 -11.35 32.36 -1.97
C ARG A 13 -12.77 32.63 -1.44
N ALA A 14 -13.78 32.61 -2.30
CA ALA A 14 -15.17 32.81 -1.88
C ALA A 14 -15.78 31.53 -1.25
N ALA A 15 -15.37 30.35 -1.68
CA ALA A 15 -15.85 29.10 -1.11
C ALA A 15 -15.28 28.85 0.31
N LEU A 16 -13.98 29.09 0.51
CA LEU A 16 -13.35 28.91 1.83
C LEU A 16 -13.83 29.95 2.87
N ALA A 17 -14.07 31.20 2.44
CA ALA A 17 -14.59 32.24 3.34
C ALA A 17 -16.07 32.04 3.72
N ALA A 18 -16.86 31.31 2.93
CA ALA A 18 -18.26 31.02 3.24
C ALA A 18 -18.41 29.88 4.28
N ILE A 19 -17.41 28.98 4.39
CA ILE A 19 -17.42 27.87 5.36
C ILE A 19 -17.09 28.36 6.78
N LEU A 20 -16.32 29.44 6.92
CA LEU A 20 -15.89 29.99 8.21
C LEU A 20 -16.94 30.85 8.93
N THR A 21 -18.14 31.12 8.35
CA THR A 21 -19.18 31.96 8.95
C THR A 21 -20.52 31.27 9.20
N ALA A 22 -20.61 29.95 8.99
CA ALA A 22 -21.79 29.20 9.42
C ALA A 22 -21.77 29.04 10.96
N PRO A 23 -22.88 29.30 11.68
CA PRO A 23 -22.92 29.05 13.11
C PRO A 23 -22.70 27.54 13.35
N LEU A 24 -21.77 27.19 14.23
CA LEU A 24 -21.60 25.84 14.76
C LEU A 24 -22.97 25.38 15.33
N LEU A 25 -23.73 24.66 14.54
CA LEU A 25 -24.72 23.75 15.08
C LEU A 25 -23.87 22.64 15.73
N ALA A 26 -24.05 22.44 17.03
CA ALA A 26 -23.48 21.30 17.71
C ALA A 26 -23.80 20.07 16.88
N PRO A 27 -22.82 19.21 16.55
CA PRO A 27 -23.10 18.00 15.82
C PRO A 27 -24.16 17.21 16.60
N PRO A 28 -25.14 16.57 15.93
CA PRO A 28 -25.94 15.56 16.59
C PRO A 28 -24.94 14.58 17.20
N ALA A 29 -25.24 14.13 18.43
CA ALA A 29 -24.40 13.12 19.08
C ALA A 29 -24.10 12.03 18.03
N ALA A 30 -22.82 11.85 17.69
CA ALA A 30 -22.40 10.87 16.73
C ALA A 30 -22.95 9.53 17.22
N GLU A 31 -23.83 8.91 16.46
CA GLU A 31 -23.99 7.47 16.55
C GLU A 31 -22.61 6.94 16.19
N ALA A 32 -21.92 6.41 17.18
CA ALA A 32 -20.67 5.70 16.97
C ALA A 32 -21.05 4.38 16.24
N GLY A 33 -21.19 4.46 14.92
CA GLY A 33 -21.22 3.29 14.08
C GLY A 33 -19.90 2.54 14.32
N SER A 34 -19.98 1.28 14.68
CA SER A 34 -18.81 0.44 14.88
C SER A 34 -18.10 0.30 13.53
N VAL A 35 -16.87 0.78 13.45
CA VAL A 35 -15.96 0.47 12.36
C VAL A 35 -15.64 -1.02 12.47
N GLY A 36 -15.71 -1.78 11.36
CA GLY A 36 -15.64 -3.24 11.34
C GLY A 36 -14.38 -3.89 11.92
N LEU A 37 -13.26 -3.17 12.00
CA LEU A 37 -12.02 -3.71 12.57
C LEU A 37 -12.08 -3.86 14.08
N SER A 38 -11.85 -5.09 14.57
CA SER A 38 -11.87 -5.41 15.99
C SER A 38 -10.49 -5.28 16.64
N SER A 39 -10.36 -4.31 17.53
CA SER A 39 -9.18 -4.23 18.41
C SER A 39 -9.13 -5.32 19.47
N VAL A 40 -10.26 -5.96 19.79
CA VAL A 40 -10.35 -7.05 20.79
C VAL A 40 -9.70 -8.33 20.28
N ARG A 41 -9.67 -8.56 18.98
CA ARG A 41 -8.98 -9.68 18.31
C ARG A 41 -7.64 -9.27 17.69
N GLY A 42 -7.19 -8.05 17.93
CA GLY A 42 -5.89 -7.59 17.42
C GLY A 42 -4.75 -8.46 17.95
N VAL A 43 -3.85 -8.87 17.06
CA VAL A 43 -2.68 -9.70 17.37
C VAL A 43 -1.41 -8.94 16.98
N THR A 44 -0.43 -8.93 17.88
CA THR A 44 0.91 -8.47 17.56
C THR A 44 1.77 -9.62 17.04
N ILE A 45 2.44 -9.40 15.93
CA ILE A 45 3.43 -10.31 15.37
C ILE A 45 4.80 -9.65 15.54
N PRO A 46 5.59 -10.05 16.55
CA PRO A 46 6.95 -9.57 16.70
C PRO A 46 7.85 -10.22 15.65
N ASN A 47 9.02 -9.64 15.37
CA ASN A 47 10.07 -10.35 14.66
C ASN A 47 10.41 -11.66 15.37
N PHE A 48 10.54 -12.75 14.63
CA PHE A 48 10.75 -14.09 15.20
C PHE A 48 12.22 -14.51 15.13
N ALA A 49 12.75 -14.98 16.26
CA ALA A 49 14.02 -15.67 16.27
C ALA A 49 13.83 -17.12 15.81
N LEU A 50 14.37 -17.47 14.65
CA LEU A 50 14.56 -18.85 14.22
C LEU A 50 15.95 -19.35 14.71
N PRO A 51 16.15 -20.68 14.90
CA PRO A 51 17.46 -21.19 15.32
C PRO A 51 18.62 -20.80 14.43
N GLU A 52 18.33 -20.56 13.16
CA GLU A 52 19.31 -20.19 12.12
C GLU A 52 19.26 -18.71 11.74
N ASN A 53 18.28 -17.97 12.29
CA ASN A 53 18.09 -16.53 12.04
C ASN A 53 17.60 -15.85 13.34
N PRO A 54 18.54 -15.40 14.20
CA PRO A 54 18.18 -14.67 15.42
C PRO A 54 17.65 -13.27 15.06
N VAL A 55 16.74 -12.72 15.88
CA VAL A 55 16.33 -11.32 15.76
C VAL A 55 17.53 -10.41 16.01
N GLU A 56 17.84 -9.56 15.08
CA GLU A 56 18.96 -8.62 15.12
C GLU A 56 18.47 -7.17 15.15
N ALA A 57 19.36 -6.27 15.49
CA ALA A 57 19.06 -4.85 15.41
C ALA A 57 18.99 -4.39 13.94
N SER A 58 18.01 -3.58 13.64
CA SER A 58 17.76 -3.03 12.30
C SER A 58 17.23 -4.01 11.26
N ASP A 59 16.67 -5.17 11.65
CA ASP A 59 16.02 -6.11 10.73
C ASP A 59 14.80 -5.49 10.04
N ARG A 60 14.03 -4.65 10.77
CA ARG A 60 12.85 -3.93 10.26
C ARG A 60 11.75 -4.87 9.78
N PHE A 61 11.36 -5.84 10.60
CA PHE A 61 10.20 -6.69 10.35
C PHE A 61 8.93 -5.84 10.16
N GLY A 62 8.10 -6.15 9.16
CA GLY A 62 6.92 -5.34 8.83
C GLY A 62 7.22 -4.14 7.92
N PHE A 63 8.31 -4.21 7.15
CA PHE A 63 8.65 -3.19 6.16
C PHE A 63 7.75 -3.23 4.93
N SER A 64 7.35 -4.42 4.49
CA SER A 64 6.43 -4.66 3.38
C SER A 64 5.57 -5.88 3.66
N PHE A 65 4.42 -5.97 3.00
CA PHE A 65 3.48 -7.07 3.13
C PHE A 65 2.92 -7.50 1.78
N ALA A 66 2.53 -8.78 1.67
CA ALA A 66 1.60 -9.30 0.69
C ALA A 66 0.73 -10.37 1.34
N SER A 67 -0.53 -10.45 0.93
CA SER A 67 -1.49 -11.46 1.37
C SER A 67 -1.92 -12.31 0.18
N GLY A 68 -2.09 -13.61 0.40
CA GLY A 68 -2.56 -14.57 -0.60
C GLY A 68 -2.69 -15.95 0.01
N ASP A 69 -3.50 -16.82 -0.58
CA ASP A 69 -3.65 -18.22 -0.16
C ASP A 69 -2.53 -19.08 -0.76
N PHE A 70 -1.33 -19.04 -0.15
CA PHE A 70 -0.13 -19.74 -0.66
C PHE A 70 -0.18 -21.26 -0.48
N ASN A 71 -1.15 -21.76 0.26
CA ASN A 71 -1.28 -23.18 0.57
C ASN A 71 -2.57 -23.82 0.03
N GLY A 72 -3.50 -23.05 -0.53
CA GLY A 72 -4.75 -23.49 -1.13
C GLY A 72 -5.79 -23.97 -0.11
N ASP A 73 -5.77 -23.44 1.14
CA ASP A 73 -6.72 -23.85 2.20
C ASP A 73 -7.94 -22.92 2.32
N GLY A 74 -7.96 -21.81 1.57
CA GLY A 74 -9.05 -20.85 1.49
C GLY A 74 -8.99 -19.72 2.52
N ALA A 75 -7.94 -19.64 3.33
CA ALA A 75 -7.64 -18.49 4.18
C ALA A 75 -6.42 -17.74 3.61
N SER A 76 -6.43 -16.42 3.65
CA SER A 76 -5.24 -15.68 3.24
C SER A 76 -4.09 -15.92 4.20
N ASP A 77 -2.90 -16.13 3.65
CA ASP A 77 -1.63 -16.17 4.36
C ASP A 77 -0.96 -14.79 4.31
N LEU A 78 -0.03 -14.51 5.20
CA LEU A 78 0.72 -13.26 5.26
C LEU A 78 2.20 -13.47 4.96
N ALA A 79 2.70 -12.84 3.91
CA ALA A 79 4.13 -12.64 3.68
C ALA A 79 4.57 -11.28 4.23
N THR A 80 5.62 -11.28 5.07
CA THR A 80 6.18 -10.10 5.72
C THR A 80 7.64 -9.91 5.31
N GLY A 81 7.96 -8.79 4.70
CA GLY A 81 9.31 -8.43 4.28
C GLY A 81 10.17 -7.91 5.42
N VAL A 82 11.42 -8.34 5.43
CA VAL A 82 12.47 -7.97 6.39
C VAL A 82 13.76 -7.64 5.63
N PRO A 83 13.78 -6.56 4.85
CA PRO A 83 14.84 -6.31 3.86
C PRO A 83 16.21 -6.01 4.46
N TYR A 84 16.29 -5.72 5.73
CA TYR A 84 17.55 -5.41 6.43
C TYR A 84 18.08 -6.56 7.29
N ASP A 85 17.43 -7.74 7.23
CA ASP A 85 17.88 -8.94 7.92
C ASP A 85 19.27 -9.37 7.43
N ALA A 86 20.22 -9.47 8.36
CA ALA A 86 21.60 -9.81 8.05
C ALA A 86 21.84 -11.31 7.89
N LEU A 87 20.86 -12.17 8.22
CA LEU A 87 20.94 -13.64 8.15
C LEU A 87 22.19 -14.20 8.88
N GLY A 88 22.58 -13.58 9.99
CA GLY A 88 23.76 -13.96 10.77
C GLY A 88 25.09 -13.81 10.00
N SER A 89 25.10 -13.10 8.88
CA SER A 89 26.28 -12.90 8.04
C SER A 89 26.95 -11.57 8.35
N SER A 90 28.30 -11.53 8.25
CA SER A 90 29.08 -10.28 8.33
C SER A 90 29.07 -9.49 7.00
N GLN A 91 27.97 -9.55 6.25
CA GLN A 91 27.87 -8.87 4.95
C GLN A 91 27.74 -7.36 5.12
N VAL A 92 28.32 -6.60 4.19
CA VAL A 92 28.28 -5.13 4.18
C VAL A 92 26.87 -4.62 3.80
N ILE A 93 26.12 -5.43 3.07
CA ILE A 93 24.71 -5.16 2.68
C ILE A 93 23.87 -6.32 3.22
N PRO A 94 22.80 -6.05 3.98
CA PRO A 94 21.87 -7.08 4.45
C PRO A 94 21.32 -7.91 3.30
N GLY A 95 21.21 -9.21 3.48
CA GLY A 95 20.62 -10.10 2.48
C GLY A 95 19.10 -9.91 2.37
N GLY A 96 18.47 -9.70 3.50
CA GLY A 96 17.02 -9.63 3.63
C GLY A 96 16.36 -11.01 3.69
N SER A 97 15.14 -11.05 4.20
CA SER A 97 14.32 -12.25 4.30
C SER A 97 12.83 -11.93 4.16
N VAL A 98 12.02 -12.95 3.94
CA VAL A 98 10.56 -12.89 3.97
C VAL A 98 10.04 -13.98 4.89
N PHE A 99 9.23 -13.60 5.87
CA PHE A 99 8.53 -14.52 6.75
C PHE A 99 7.11 -14.74 6.20
N VAL A 100 6.70 -16.01 6.08
CA VAL A 100 5.35 -16.36 5.70
C VAL A 100 4.64 -17.03 6.87
N GLN A 101 3.48 -16.50 7.24
CA GLN A 101 2.60 -17.03 8.27
C GLN A 101 1.30 -17.47 7.63
N LEU A 102 0.90 -18.71 7.91
CA LEU A 102 -0.32 -19.26 7.35
C LEU A 102 -1.55 -18.78 8.13
N GLY A 103 -2.56 -18.39 7.37
CA GLY A 103 -3.90 -18.14 7.84
C GLY A 103 -4.63 -19.45 8.22
N SER A 104 -5.77 -19.35 8.83
CA SER A 104 -6.57 -20.51 9.17
C SER A 104 -8.01 -20.13 9.45
N ALA A 105 -8.94 -20.81 8.82
CA ALA A 105 -10.37 -20.55 8.98
C ALA A 105 -10.81 -20.52 10.46
N GLY A 106 -11.39 -19.39 10.87
CA GLY A 106 -11.87 -19.12 12.23
C GLY A 106 -10.80 -18.90 13.31
N ALA A 107 -9.51 -19.08 12.99
CA ALA A 107 -8.41 -18.87 13.95
C ALA A 107 -7.50 -17.71 13.56
N GLY A 108 -7.45 -17.35 12.28
CA GLY A 108 -6.57 -16.32 11.73
C GLY A 108 -5.10 -16.72 11.75
N LEU A 109 -4.22 -15.75 11.69
CA LEU A 109 -2.78 -15.96 11.74
C LEU A 109 -2.34 -16.40 13.14
N LEU A 110 -1.69 -17.55 13.20
CA LEU A 110 -1.20 -18.10 14.47
C LEU A 110 0.11 -17.39 14.86
N ALA A 111 0.06 -16.57 15.90
CA ALA A 111 1.21 -15.79 16.40
C ALA A 111 2.43 -16.64 16.85
N ALA A 112 2.32 -17.96 16.89
CA ALA A 112 3.31 -18.83 17.57
C ALA A 112 4.39 -19.43 16.66
N SER A 113 4.30 -19.32 15.34
CA SER A 113 5.32 -19.89 14.44
C SER A 113 5.26 -19.24 13.07
N PRO A 114 6.31 -18.58 12.57
CA PRO A 114 6.47 -18.38 11.15
C PRO A 114 6.52 -19.77 10.50
N SER A 115 5.67 -20.01 9.53
CA SER A 115 5.62 -21.34 8.91
C SER A 115 6.80 -21.55 7.98
N LEU A 116 7.35 -20.47 7.42
CA LEU A 116 8.43 -20.53 6.45
C LEU A 116 9.26 -19.25 6.47
N LEU A 117 10.58 -19.40 6.40
CA LEU A 117 11.52 -18.32 6.11
C LEU A 117 12.03 -18.48 4.68
N VAL A 118 11.80 -17.48 3.85
CA VAL A 118 12.29 -17.41 2.48
C VAL A 118 13.48 -16.45 2.42
N THR A 119 14.59 -16.89 1.86
CA THR A 119 15.82 -16.09 1.75
C THR A 119 16.45 -16.24 0.39
N ASP A 120 17.19 -15.21 -0.05
CA ASP A 120 18.02 -15.30 -1.25
C ASP A 120 19.49 -14.99 -0.93
N PRO A 121 20.40 -15.93 -1.18
CA PRO A 121 21.84 -15.71 -0.94
C PRO A 121 22.47 -14.64 -1.85
N HIS A 122 21.78 -14.22 -2.91
CA HIS A 122 22.23 -13.19 -3.86
C HIS A 122 21.43 -11.89 -3.72
N GLY A 123 20.35 -11.92 -2.91
CA GLY A 123 19.51 -10.76 -2.64
C GLY A 123 20.25 -9.73 -1.79
N ALA A 124 20.06 -8.46 -2.13
CA ALA A 124 20.35 -7.38 -1.22
C ALA A 124 19.05 -6.63 -1.00
N HIS A 125 18.62 -6.52 0.24
CA HIS A 125 17.30 -6.05 0.64
C HIS A 125 16.16 -6.93 0.06
N PHE A 126 16.33 -8.26 0.07
CA PHE A 126 15.29 -9.21 -0.30
C PHE A 126 14.07 -9.04 0.60
N GLY A 127 12.86 -8.97 0.04
CA GLY A 127 11.65 -8.60 0.77
C GLY A 127 11.41 -7.08 0.85
N TRP A 128 12.03 -6.28 -0.03
CA TRP A 128 11.77 -4.83 -0.12
C TRP A 128 10.35 -4.54 -0.61
N ALA A 129 9.91 -5.24 -1.65
CA ALA A 129 8.55 -5.21 -2.19
C ALA A 129 8.05 -6.64 -2.35
N LEU A 130 6.76 -6.83 -2.13
CA LEU A 130 6.06 -8.11 -2.22
C LEU A 130 4.80 -7.93 -3.06
N ALA A 131 4.43 -8.95 -3.84
CA ALA A 131 3.13 -9.06 -4.50
C ALA A 131 2.70 -10.54 -4.52
N ALA A 132 1.41 -10.80 -4.40
CA ALA A 132 0.84 -12.13 -4.39
C ALA A 132 -0.32 -12.22 -5.38
N ALA A 133 -0.36 -13.29 -6.17
CA ALA A 133 -1.47 -13.68 -7.03
C ALA A 133 -1.18 -15.05 -7.67
N ASP A 134 -2.17 -15.68 -8.26
CA ASP A 134 -2.03 -16.93 -9.02
C ASP A 134 -1.47 -16.65 -10.43
N PHE A 135 -0.12 -16.65 -10.55
CA PHE A 135 0.56 -16.41 -11.83
C PHE A 135 0.56 -17.61 -12.77
N ASN A 136 0.20 -18.80 -12.27
CA ASN A 136 0.29 -20.05 -13.03
C ASN A 136 -1.07 -20.70 -13.30
N GLY A 137 -2.17 -20.18 -12.74
CA GLY A 137 -3.54 -20.64 -12.94
C GLY A 137 -3.88 -21.95 -12.22
N ASP A 138 -3.15 -22.28 -11.14
CA ASP A 138 -3.41 -23.51 -10.38
C ASP A 138 -4.35 -23.30 -9.18
N THR A 139 -4.86 -22.08 -9.01
CA THR A 139 -5.77 -21.61 -7.93
C THR A 139 -5.12 -21.46 -6.57
N ILE A 140 -3.81 -21.49 -6.49
CA ILE A 140 -3.03 -21.22 -5.29
C ILE A 140 -2.19 -19.97 -5.57
N ASP A 141 -2.23 -19.01 -4.67
CA ASP A 141 -1.47 -17.78 -4.88
C ASP A 141 0.03 -18.02 -4.80
N ASP A 142 0.75 -17.32 -5.66
CA ASP A 142 2.21 -17.31 -5.75
C ASP A 142 2.75 -16.03 -5.10
N LEU A 143 4.03 -16.02 -4.72
CA LEU A 143 4.67 -14.88 -4.07
C LEU A 143 5.82 -14.34 -4.93
N ALA A 144 5.70 -13.09 -5.38
CA ALA A 144 6.78 -12.34 -6.01
C ALA A 144 7.51 -11.49 -4.95
N VAL A 145 8.85 -11.53 -4.97
CA VAL A 145 9.72 -10.85 -3.99
C VAL A 145 10.75 -10.00 -4.70
N GLY A 146 10.74 -8.71 -4.41
CA GLY A 146 11.68 -7.72 -4.92
C GLY A 146 12.94 -7.59 -4.06
N SER A 147 14.07 -7.33 -4.71
CA SER A 147 15.40 -7.17 -4.13
C SER A 147 16.17 -6.08 -4.89
N PRO A 148 15.82 -4.78 -4.73
CA PRO A 148 16.26 -3.71 -5.64
C PRO A 148 17.75 -3.38 -5.57
N GLU A 149 18.44 -3.78 -4.52
CA GLU A 149 19.88 -3.56 -4.33
C GLU A 149 20.73 -4.78 -4.70
N SER A 150 20.12 -5.83 -5.30
CA SER A 150 20.83 -7.04 -5.69
C SER A 150 21.93 -6.75 -6.71
N THR A 151 23.12 -7.33 -6.51
CA THR A 151 24.32 -7.02 -7.31
C THR A 151 24.58 -8.00 -8.45
N GLY A 152 23.69 -8.96 -8.70
CA GLY A 152 23.89 -9.98 -9.74
C GLY A 152 25.21 -10.76 -9.60
N SER A 153 25.48 -11.66 -10.55
CA SER A 153 26.66 -12.55 -10.53
C SER A 153 28.02 -11.85 -10.70
N PHE A 154 28.07 -10.55 -10.96
CA PHE A 154 29.28 -9.80 -11.28
C PHE A 154 29.80 -8.88 -10.16
N GLY A 155 29.09 -8.80 -9.03
CA GLY A 155 29.66 -8.40 -7.73
C GLY A 155 29.82 -6.92 -7.43
N HIS A 156 29.45 -5.96 -8.29
CA HIS A 156 29.66 -4.52 -8.03
C HIS A 156 28.58 -3.57 -8.55
N GLU A 157 27.56 -4.06 -9.26
CA GLU A 157 26.54 -3.21 -9.88
C GLU A 157 25.16 -3.59 -9.33
N ARG A 158 24.35 -2.62 -8.95
CA ARG A 158 23.03 -2.81 -8.39
C ARG A 158 22.03 -2.92 -9.54
N TYR A 159 21.66 -4.11 -9.90
CA TYR A 159 20.67 -4.35 -10.97
C TYR A 159 19.27 -4.47 -10.45
N GLY A 160 19.13 -4.97 -9.23
CA GLY A 160 17.88 -5.45 -8.68
C GLY A 160 17.50 -6.84 -9.21
N LEU A 161 16.57 -7.48 -8.53
CA LEU A 161 16.13 -8.83 -8.80
C LEU A 161 14.68 -9.00 -8.36
N VAL A 162 13.90 -9.80 -9.09
CA VAL A 162 12.61 -10.31 -8.65
C VAL A 162 12.65 -11.83 -8.68
N ARG A 163 12.19 -12.46 -7.61
CA ARG A 163 11.98 -13.90 -7.51
C ARG A 163 10.52 -14.21 -7.31
N VAL A 164 10.06 -15.28 -7.96
CA VAL A 164 8.72 -15.81 -7.79
C VAL A 164 8.79 -17.19 -7.16
N TYR A 165 7.99 -17.41 -6.15
CA TYR A 165 7.81 -18.65 -5.42
C TYR A 165 6.40 -19.13 -5.67
N TYR A 166 6.25 -20.23 -6.42
CA TYR A 166 4.94 -20.79 -6.73
C TYR A 166 4.36 -21.50 -5.51
N GLY A 167 3.10 -21.14 -5.16
CA GLY A 167 2.35 -21.73 -4.07
C GLY A 167 2.10 -23.22 -4.23
N SER A 168 1.80 -23.93 -3.17
CA SER A 168 1.57 -25.37 -3.24
C SER A 168 0.77 -25.88 -2.04
N ALA A 169 -0.22 -26.72 -2.30
CA ALA A 169 -0.99 -27.45 -1.30
C ALA A 169 -0.18 -28.53 -0.52
N THR A 170 1.13 -28.63 -0.74
CA THR A 170 2.00 -29.54 0.01
C THR A 170 2.49 -28.90 1.31
N PRO A 171 3.00 -29.68 2.29
CA PRO A 171 3.57 -29.12 3.51
C PRO A 171 4.77 -28.17 3.30
N GLU A 172 5.39 -28.22 2.13
CA GLU A 172 6.41 -27.28 1.67
C GLU A 172 5.70 -26.19 0.85
N VAL A 173 5.09 -25.23 1.50
CA VAL A 173 4.22 -24.16 0.95
C VAL A 173 4.65 -23.61 -0.41
N PHE A 174 5.96 -23.53 -0.69
CA PHE A 174 6.50 -23.06 -1.95
C PHE A 174 7.39 -24.11 -2.63
N GLY A 175 7.29 -24.19 -3.96
CA GLY A 175 8.23 -24.91 -4.81
C GLY A 175 9.60 -24.22 -4.95
N GLU A 176 10.42 -24.69 -5.91
CA GLU A 176 11.68 -24.01 -6.22
C GLU A 176 11.39 -22.61 -6.80
N ALA A 177 12.13 -21.61 -6.31
CA ALA A 177 12.01 -20.25 -6.79
C ALA A 177 12.47 -20.10 -8.24
N VAL A 178 11.69 -19.38 -9.02
CA VAL A 178 12.04 -18.99 -10.39
C VAL A 178 12.47 -17.53 -10.41
N ASN A 179 13.61 -17.25 -11.05
CA ASN A 179 14.00 -15.87 -11.27
C ASN A 179 13.24 -15.31 -12.47
N VAL A 180 12.46 -14.27 -12.28
CA VAL A 180 11.98 -13.40 -13.35
C VAL A 180 13.12 -12.44 -13.69
N SER A 181 14.29 -12.98 -14.01
CA SER A 181 15.58 -12.29 -13.89
C SER A 181 16.13 -11.71 -15.19
N ASN A 182 15.42 -11.79 -16.30
CA ASN A 182 15.84 -11.11 -17.53
C ASN A 182 15.25 -9.71 -17.70
N ILE A 183 14.76 -9.12 -16.60
CA ILE A 183 14.31 -7.75 -16.58
C ILE A 183 15.53 -6.84 -16.68
N GLY A 184 16.01 -6.66 -17.89
CA GLY A 184 17.03 -5.74 -18.38
C GLY A 184 18.11 -5.37 -17.38
N VAL A 185 19.27 -5.97 -17.56
CA VAL A 185 20.52 -5.74 -16.83
C VAL A 185 21.04 -4.34 -17.13
N LEU A 186 20.40 -3.30 -16.60
CA LEU A 186 20.95 -1.96 -16.63
C LEU A 186 21.44 -1.61 -15.22
N GLN A 187 22.67 -1.16 -15.14
CA GLN A 187 23.29 -0.73 -13.90
C GLN A 187 22.44 0.29 -13.16
N ASP A 188 22.34 0.13 -11.84
CA ASP A 188 21.59 1.01 -10.92
C ASP A 188 20.06 1.09 -11.19
N SER A 189 19.48 0.10 -11.88
CA SER A 189 18.04 0.10 -12.24
C SER A 189 17.09 -0.04 -11.06
N ARG A 190 17.51 -0.64 -9.95
CA ARG A 190 16.69 -0.95 -8.77
C ARG A 190 15.44 -1.76 -9.13
N THR A 191 15.59 -2.75 -10.01
CA THR A 191 14.48 -3.64 -10.42
C THR A 191 13.90 -4.37 -9.22
N GLY A 192 12.56 -4.43 -9.12
CA GLY A 192 11.85 -4.98 -7.96
C GLY A 192 11.71 -3.98 -6.80
N PHE A 193 11.80 -2.68 -7.07
CA PHE A 193 11.55 -1.63 -6.07
C PHE A 193 10.06 -1.55 -5.69
N ALA A 194 9.17 -1.66 -6.66
CA ALA A 194 7.73 -1.83 -6.47
C ALA A 194 7.23 -2.96 -7.38
N LEU A 195 6.21 -3.66 -6.92
CA LEU A 195 5.55 -4.77 -7.60
C LEU A 195 4.04 -4.59 -7.51
N ALA A 196 3.32 -4.95 -8.57
CA ALA A 196 1.86 -5.07 -8.55
C ALA A 196 1.45 -6.26 -9.40
N ALA A 197 0.47 -7.02 -8.93
CA ALA A 197 -0.12 -8.15 -9.65
C ALA A 197 -1.52 -7.78 -10.13
N GLY A 198 -1.91 -8.26 -11.33
CA GLY A 198 -3.23 -8.07 -11.93
C GLY A 198 -3.30 -8.76 -13.27
N ASP A 199 -4.48 -9.04 -13.78
CA ASP A 199 -4.71 -9.65 -15.11
C ASP A 199 -4.75 -8.53 -16.18
N PHE A 200 -3.56 -8.09 -16.63
CA PHE A 200 -3.44 -6.94 -17.54
C PHE A 200 -3.81 -7.25 -19.00
N ASP A 201 -4.04 -8.50 -19.37
CA ASP A 201 -4.45 -8.87 -20.74
C ASP A 201 -5.79 -9.62 -20.80
N GLY A 202 -6.42 -9.85 -19.64
CA GLY A 202 -7.76 -10.42 -19.52
C GLY A 202 -7.80 -11.92 -19.88
N ASP A 203 -6.67 -12.63 -19.76
CA ASP A 203 -6.58 -14.05 -20.13
C ASP A 203 -6.91 -15.01 -18.96
N GLY A 204 -7.03 -14.47 -17.74
CA GLY A 204 -7.41 -15.16 -16.52
C GLY A 204 -6.23 -15.67 -15.69
N PHE A 205 -5.00 -15.39 -16.09
CA PHE A 205 -3.80 -15.56 -15.27
C PHE A 205 -3.36 -14.20 -14.74
N ALA A 206 -2.92 -14.14 -13.51
CA ALA A 206 -2.37 -12.89 -13.02
C ALA A 206 -1.00 -12.60 -13.65
N ASP A 207 -0.78 -11.36 -14.05
CA ASP A 207 0.48 -10.81 -14.54
C ASP A 207 1.23 -10.10 -13.41
N LEU A 208 2.52 -9.80 -13.63
CA LEU A 208 3.35 -9.06 -12.68
C LEU A 208 3.95 -7.80 -13.31
N ALA A 209 3.53 -6.64 -12.83
CA ALA A 209 4.20 -5.38 -13.11
C ALA A 209 5.41 -5.20 -12.17
N VAL A 210 6.56 -4.89 -12.76
CA VAL A 210 7.84 -4.77 -12.05
C VAL A 210 8.46 -3.40 -12.31
N ALA A 211 8.64 -2.63 -11.26
CA ALA A 211 9.22 -1.30 -11.34
C ALA A 211 10.76 -1.31 -11.22
N SER A 212 11.35 -0.38 -11.94
CA SER A 212 12.79 -0.09 -11.98
C SER A 212 13.03 1.43 -11.95
N PRO A 213 12.75 2.13 -10.84
CA PRO A 213 12.83 3.60 -10.77
C PRO A 213 14.26 4.14 -10.90
N GLY A 214 15.28 3.29 -10.81
CA GLY A 214 16.67 3.66 -11.03
C GLY A 214 17.10 3.75 -12.50
N LEU A 215 16.28 3.28 -13.44
CA LEU A 215 16.61 3.32 -14.87
C LEU A 215 16.90 4.73 -15.36
N ASN A 216 17.79 4.86 -16.36
CA ASN A 216 18.02 6.11 -17.08
C ASN A 216 18.33 7.31 -16.17
N THR A 217 19.23 7.15 -15.20
CA THR A 217 19.56 8.21 -14.22
C THR A 217 18.38 8.53 -13.29
N ASN A 218 17.71 7.49 -12.80
CA ASN A 218 16.51 7.56 -11.97
C ASN A 218 15.29 8.20 -12.67
N ALA A 219 15.23 8.23 -13.98
CA ALA A 219 14.00 8.58 -14.68
C ALA A 219 12.92 7.52 -14.46
N GLY A 220 13.34 6.25 -14.41
CA GLY A 220 12.49 5.13 -14.09
C GLY A 220 11.91 4.42 -15.30
N GLY A 221 11.17 3.36 -15.04
CA GLY A 221 10.46 2.54 -16.01
C GLY A 221 9.90 1.29 -15.36
N ILE A 222 8.95 0.66 -16.03
CA ILE A 222 8.32 -0.59 -15.60
C ILE A 222 8.40 -1.64 -16.71
N ARG A 223 8.15 -2.90 -16.34
CA ARG A 223 7.91 -4.02 -17.25
C ARG A 223 6.79 -4.88 -16.72
N ILE A 224 6.12 -5.58 -17.62
CA ILE A 224 5.05 -6.51 -17.29
C ILE A 224 5.49 -7.90 -17.74
N ALA A 225 5.48 -8.85 -16.81
CA ALA A 225 5.65 -10.26 -17.06
C ALA A 225 4.27 -10.90 -17.07
N CYS A 226 3.86 -11.46 -18.21
CA CYS A 226 2.55 -12.08 -18.33
C CYS A 226 2.52 -13.45 -17.67
N GLY A 227 1.41 -13.73 -16.98
CA GLY A 227 1.09 -15.02 -16.41
C GLY A 227 0.78 -16.08 -17.45
N GLY A 228 0.64 -17.30 -17.02
CA GLY A 228 0.27 -18.41 -17.90
C GLY A 228 0.50 -19.76 -17.26
N ALA A 229 -0.04 -20.84 -17.84
CA ALA A 229 0.01 -22.20 -17.28
C ALA A 229 1.42 -22.75 -16.98
N SER A 230 2.48 -22.04 -17.36
CA SER A 230 3.87 -22.37 -17.03
C SER A 230 4.48 -21.38 -16.01
N GLY A 231 3.68 -20.50 -15.46
CA GLY A 231 4.07 -19.36 -14.63
C GLY A 231 4.42 -18.13 -15.48
N LEU A 232 5.05 -17.13 -14.84
CA LEU A 232 5.39 -15.86 -15.48
C LEU A 232 6.36 -16.04 -16.64
N GLU A 233 6.04 -15.44 -17.78
CA GLU A 233 6.89 -15.38 -18.96
C GLU A 233 7.89 -14.20 -18.89
N ASP A 234 8.88 -14.20 -19.82
CA ASP A 234 9.89 -13.12 -19.89
C ASP A 234 9.21 -11.77 -20.15
N PRO A 235 9.40 -10.79 -19.26
CA PRO A 235 8.74 -9.49 -19.38
C PRO A 235 9.20 -8.76 -20.65
N GLY A 236 8.24 -8.19 -21.34
CA GLY A 236 8.41 -7.46 -22.57
C GLY A 236 9.31 -6.22 -22.51
N SER A 237 9.08 -5.25 -23.35
CA SER A 237 9.82 -4.00 -23.41
C SER A 237 9.59 -3.15 -22.16
N VAL A 238 10.54 -2.28 -21.84
CA VAL A 238 10.35 -1.24 -20.82
C VAL A 238 9.27 -0.27 -21.29
N ILE A 239 8.35 0.08 -20.40
CA ILE A 239 7.42 1.19 -20.54
C ILE A 239 7.95 2.33 -19.65
N ASP A 240 8.17 3.48 -20.22
CA ASP A 240 8.59 4.72 -19.55
C ASP A 240 7.97 5.94 -20.26
N GLN A 241 8.23 7.15 -19.79
CA GLN A 241 7.66 8.38 -20.36
C GLN A 241 8.14 8.70 -21.79
N ASP A 242 9.18 8.03 -22.33
CA ASP A 242 9.56 8.12 -23.75
C ASP A 242 8.85 7.05 -24.61
N THR A 243 8.08 6.12 -24.02
CA THR A 243 7.31 5.12 -24.76
C THR A 243 6.22 5.81 -25.57
N PRO A 244 6.13 5.54 -26.90
CA PRO A 244 5.12 6.18 -27.74
C PRO A 244 3.71 5.92 -27.21
N GLY A 245 2.98 6.99 -26.91
CA GLY A 245 1.63 6.95 -26.36
C GLY A 245 1.57 7.35 -24.89
N VAL A 246 2.63 7.17 -24.12
CA VAL A 246 2.71 7.63 -22.73
C VAL A 246 2.88 9.15 -22.69
N GLU A 247 2.06 9.83 -21.90
CA GLU A 247 2.13 11.28 -21.69
C GLU A 247 3.31 11.65 -20.78
N GLY A 248 3.83 12.85 -20.96
CA GLY A 248 4.98 13.36 -20.21
C GLY A 248 6.26 13.40 -21.04
N VAL A 249 7.36 13.65 -20.39
CA VAL A 249 8.71 13.66 -20.95
C VAL A 249 9.63 13.06 -19.92
N ARG A 250 10.34 12.01 -20.27
CA ARG A 250 11.29 11.36 -19.37
C ARG A 250 12.43 12.32 -18.98
N GLU A 251 12.47 12.68 -17.73
CA GLU A 251 13.51 13.51 -17.14
C GLU A 251 14.30 12.73 -16.08
N ALA A 252 15.52 13.17 -15.80
CA ALA A 252 16.33 12.53 -14.78
C ALA A 252 15.72 12.79 -13.40
N HIS A 253 15.59 11.72 -12.58
CA HIS A 253 15.05 11.74 -11.23
C HIS A 253 13.52 11.85 -11.11
N ASP A 254 12.73 11.61 -12.15
CA ASP A 254 11.26 11.56 -12.07
C ASP A 254 10.78 10.36 -11.25
N LEU A 255 11.55 9.26 -11.25
CA LEU A 255 11.25 8.03 -10.50
C LEU A 255 9.96 7.34 -10.97
N PHE A 256 9.72 7.24 -12.28
CA PHE A 256 8.63 6.46 -12.85
C PHE A 256 8.66 5.01 -12.33
N GLY A 257 7.56 4.54 -11.74
CA GLY A 257 7.50 3.24 -11.06
C GLY A 257 7.93 3.29 -9.59
N TYR A 258 7.84 4.44 -8.93
CA TYR A 258 8.09 4.53 -7.49
C TYR A 258 7.06 3.72 -6.68
N SER A 259 5.81 3.75 -7.09
CA SER A 259 4.70 2.98 -6.56
C SER A 259 3.87 2.40 -7.71
N LEU A 260 3.16 1.31 -7.47
CA LEU A 260 2.30 0.63 -8.43
C LEU A 260 1.00 0.21 -7.75
N ALA A 261 -0.12 0.27 -8.48
CA ALA A 261 -1.38 -0.37 -8.10
C ALA A 261 -2.11 -0.88 -9.36
N ALA A 262 -2.69 -2.07 -9.27
CA ALA A 262 -3.49 -2.67 -10.33
C ALA A 262 -4.98 -2.63 -9.95
N GLY A 263 -5.88 -2.47 -10.93
CA GLY A 263 -7.32 -2.52 -10.77
C GLY A 263 -8.05 -2.19 -12.05
N ASP A 264 -9.26 -2.69 -12.23
CA ASP A 264 -10.13 -2.46 -13.41
C ASP A 264 -10.84 -1.10 -13.31
N PHE A 265 -10.10 0.00 -13.60
CA PHE A 265 -10.61 1.37 -13.44
C PHE A 265 -11.66 1.75 -14.47
N ASP A 266 -11.72 1.07 -15.63
CA ASP A 266 -12.69 1.37 -16.66
C ASP A 266 -13.81 0.33 -16.82
N GLY A 267 -13.78 -0.74 -16.03
CA GLY A 267 -14.81 -1.78 -16.00
C GLY A 267 -14.81 -2.66 -17.24
N ASN A 268 -13.66 -2.79 -17.91
CA ASN A 268 -13.53 -3.60 -19.13
C ASN A 268 -13.27 -5.09 -18.86
N GLY A 269 -12.93 -5.45 -17.61
CA GLY A 269 -12.69 -6.80 -17.13
C GLY A 269 -11.22 -7.26 -17.18
N GLY A 270 -10.30 -6.41 -17.60
CA GLY A 270 -8.87 -6.57 -17.46
C GLY A 270 -8.34 -5.50 -16.50
N ASP A 271 -7.36 -5.82 -15.68
CA ASP A 271 -6.78 -4.85 -14.75
C ASP A 271 -5.95 -3.79 -15.50
N ASP A 272 -6.08 -2.54 -15.07
CA ASP A 272 -5.27 -1.42 -15.49
C ASP A 272 -4.12 -1.21 -14.50
N LEU A 273 -3.13 -0.40 -14.87
CA LEU A 273 -1.97 -0.15 -14.02
C LEU A 273 -1.77 1.33 -13.72
N ALA A 274 -1.88 1.70 -12.46
CA ALA A 274 -1.48 3.02 -11.96
C ALA A 274 -0.01 3.00 -11.55
N VAL A 275 0.77 3.98 -12.00
CA VAL A 275 2.21 4.11 -11.81
C VAL A 275 2.54 5.46 -11.20
N GLY A 276 3.09 5.48 -9.99
CA GLY A 276 3.55 6.70 -9.35
C GLY A 276 4.86 7.22 -9.96
N VAL A 277 4.88 8.52 -10.27
CA VAL A 277 6.04 9.28 -10.77
C VAL A 277 6.34 10.38 -9.78
N VAL A 278 6.82 9.98 -8.60
CA VAL A 278 6.78 10.75 -7.36
C VAL A 278 7.54 12.07 -7.39
N ASN A 279 8.44 12.25 -8.33
CA ASN A 279 9.25 13.45 -8.45
C ASN A 279 9.05 14.20 -9.79
N GLU A 280 8.04 13.82 -10.57
CA GLU A 280 7.64 14.52 -11.79
C GLU A 280 7.46 16.02 -11.51
N ASN A 281 8.21 16.87 -12.22
CA ASN A 281 8.22 18.31 -11.97
C ASN A 281 8.48 18.72 -10.51
N GLN A 282 9.09 17.86 -9.70
CA GLN A 282 9.31 18.01 -8.24
C GLN A 282 7.99 18.10 -7.42
N VAL A 283 6.87 17.76 -7.98
CA VAL A 283 5.52 17.72 -7.35
C VAL A 283 5.05 16.28 -7.21
N GLY A 284 5.24 15.51 -8.28
CA GLY A 284 4.75 14.17 -8.47
C GLY A 284 3.54 14.11 -9.39
N SER A 285 3.31 12.93 -9.95
CA SER A 285 2.17 12.60 -10.80
C SER A 285 1.87 11.10 -10.72
N VAL A 286 0.73 10.69 -11.26
CA VAL A 286 0.39 9.28 -11.49
C VAL A 286 0.08 9.08 -12.95
N GLN A 287 0.73 8.09 -13.55
CA GLN A 287 0.46 7.63 -14.88
C GLN A 287 -0.48 6.43 -14.79
N VAL A 288 -1.62 6.47 -15.47
CA VAL A 288 -2.55 5.34 -15.51
C VAL A 288 -2.54 4.76 -16.91
N LEU A 289 -2.14 3.51 -17.02
CA LEU A 289 -2.00 2.75 -18.26
C LEU A 289 -3.16 1.77 -18.34
N PHE A 290 -4.10 2.01 -19.27
CA PHE A 290 -5.27 1.16 -19.41
C PHE A 290 -4.97 -0.11 -20.20
N SER A 291 -5.63 -1.18 -19.80
CA SER A 291 -5.51 -2.50 -20.39
C SER A 291 -6.42 -2.69 -21.62
N THR A 292 -6.06 -3.68 -22.41
CA THR A 292 -6.87 -4.20 -23.52
C THR A 292 -6.71 -5.72 -23.55
N PRO A 293 -7.54 -6.49 -24.26
CA PRO A 293 -7.32 -7.92 -24.45
C PRO A 293 -5.97 -8.31 -25.09
N SER A 294 -5.07 -7.39 -25.26
CA SER A 294 -3.70 -7.60 -25.77
C SER A 294 -2.65 -7.12 -24.79
N GLY A 295 -3.05 -6.85 -23.55
CA GLY A 295 -2.23 -6.27 -22.51
C GLY A 295 -2.36 -4.74 -22.42
N ILE A 296 -1.54 -4.14 -21.60
CA ILE A 296 -1.47 -2.68 -21.41
C ILE A 296 -1.19 -1.98 -22.74
N ASP A 297 -2.03 -1.01 -23.11
CA ASP A 297 -1.85 -0.18 -24.30
C ASP A 297 -1.36 1.24 -23.91
N PRO A 298 -0.10 1.56 -24.13
CA PRO A 298 0.43 2.90 -23.85
C PRO A 298 -0.30 4.04 -24.57
N ALA A 299 -1.08 3.74 -25.62
CA ALA A 299 -1.86 4.75 -26.33
C ALA A 299 -3.16 5.15 -25.60
N LEU A 300 -3.54 4.40 -24.58
CA LEU A 300 -4.69 4.70 -23.70
C LEU A 300 -4.24 5.30 -22.36
N ASP A 301 -3.07 5.89 -22.32
CA ASP A 301 -2.48 6.49 -21.15
C ASP A 301 -3.22 7.74 -20.64
N LEU A 302 -3.24 7.92 -19.32
CA LEU A 302 -3.80 9.10 -18.65
C LEU A 302 -2.84 9.60 -17.57
N LEU A 303 -2.38 10.85 -17.71
CA LEU A 303 -1.57 11.51 -16.70
C LEU A 303 -2.45 12.26 -15.69
N LEU A 304 -2.42 11.83 -14.44
CA LEU A 304 -3.06 12.51 -13.31
C LEU A 304 -2.03 13.38 -12.59
N SER A 305 -2.24 14.69 -12.57
CA SER A 305 -1.48 15.62 -11.75
C SER A 305 -2.33 16.15 -10.61
N GLN A 306 -1.71 16.53 -9.50
CA GLN A 306 -2.41 17.12 -8.36
C GLN A 306 -3.23 18.36 -8.75
N ASP A 307 -2.70 19.22 -9.64
CA ASP A 307 -3.42 20.38 -10.21
C ASP A 307 -4.73 20.01 -10.93
N ALA A 308 -4.81 18.82 -11.49
CA ALA A 308 -5.98 18.36 -12.23
C ALA A 308 -7.07 17.79 -11.31
N VAL A 309 -6.68 17.17 -10.20
CA VAL A 309 -7.60 16.38 -9.38
C VAL A 309 -7.88 16.96 -8.00
N ALA A 310 -6.93 17.65 -7.34
CA ALA A 310 -7.07 17.96 -5.91
C ALA A 310 -6.49 19.30 -5.45
N GLY A 311 -6.29 20.27 -6.30
CA GLY A 311 -5.81 21.57 -5.83
C GLY A 311 -4.61 22.09 -6.60
N THR A 312 -3.60 22.59 -5.91
CA THR A 312 -2.38 23.14 -6.53
C THR A 312 -1.20 22.35 -6.03
N GLY A 313 -0.52 21.66 -6.92
CA GLY A 313 0.70 20.95 -6.59
C GLY A 313 1.84 21.91 -6.24
N GLU A 314 2.45 21.69 -5.11
CA GLU A 314 3.62 22.39 -4.62
C GLU A 314 4.87 21.51 -4.71
N LEU A 315 6.04 22.12 -4.54
CA LEU A 315 7.29 21.38 -4.58
C LEU A 315 7.40 20.43 -3.38
N ASN A 316 7.75 19.19 -3.66
CA ASN A 316 7.92 18.08 -2.73
C ASN A 316 6.62 17.53 -2.13
N ASP A 317 5.46 17.75 -2.72
CA ASP A 317 4.20 17.13 -2.30
C ASP A 317 4.26 15.61 -2.47
N GLN A 318 5.06 15.12 -3.42
CA GLN A 318 5.24 13.69 -3.68
C GLN A 318 3.92 13.01 -4.08
N PHE A 319 3.09 13.65 -4.91
CA PHE A 319 1.85 13.06 -5.41
C PHE A 319 2.14 11.76 -6.17
N GLY A 320 1.44 10.67 -5.80
CA GLY A 320 1.74 9.32 -6.28
C GLY A 320 2.79 8.55 -5.44
N PHE A 321 3.07 8.97 -4.21
CA PHE A 321 4.01 8.27 -3.33
C PHE A 321 3.52 6.88 -2.92
N ALA A 322 2.24 6.75 -2.59
CA ALA A 322 1.55 5.50 -2.33
C ALA A 322 0.28 5.44 -3.17
N LEU A 323 -0.09 4.26 -3.61
CA LEU A 323 -1.27 3.97 -4.42
C LEU A 323 -2.02 2.78 -3.84
N ALA A 324 -3.35 2.81 -3.91
CA ALA A 324 -4.21 1.66 -3.64
C ALA A 324 -5.43 1.70 -4.56
N ALA A 325 -5.83 0.54 -5.07
CA ALA A 325 -6.98 0.38 -5.96
C ALA A 325 -8.02 -0.54 -5.32
N ALA A 326 -9.28 -0.18 -5.38
CA ALA A 326 -10.43 -1.00 -5.03
C ALA A 326 -11.73 -0.25 -5.35
N ASP A 327 -12.87 -0.95 -5.41
CA ASP A 327 -14.21 -0.38 -5.60
C ASP A 327 -14.74 0.22 -4.29
N PHE A 328 -14.41 1.52 -4.03
CA PHE A 328 -14.81 2.21 -2.80
C PHE A 328 -16.28 2.65 -2.78
N ASP A 329 -16.95 2.69 -3.94
CA ASP A 329 -18.35 3.14 -4.03
C ASP A 329 -19.33 2.07 -4.50
N GLY A 330 -18.87 0.85 -4.79
CA GLY A 330 -19.68 -0.29 -5.13
C GLY A 330 -20.29 -0.23 -6.54
N ASP A 331 -19.68 0.53 -7.46
CA ASP A 331 -20.19 0.67 -8.82
C ASP A 331 -19.69 -0.41 -9.79
N GLY A 332 -18.79 -1.29 -9.32
CA GLY A 332 -18.22 -2.42 -10.05
C GLY A 332 -17.00 -2.06 -10.88
N LYS A 333 -16.40 -0.92 -10.64
CA LYS A 333 -15.10 -0.51 -11.16
C LYS A 333 -14.20 -0.13 -10.00
N ASP A 334 -12.93 -0.42 -10.14
CA ASP A 334 -11.98 0.02 -9.14
C ASP A 334 -11.76 1.54 -9.21
N ASP A 335 -11.60 2.12 -8.05
CA ASP A 335 -11.24 3.50 -7.81
C ASP A 335 -9.76 3.57 -7.43
N LEU A 336 -9.15 4.72 -7.55
CA LEU A 336 -7.73 4.90 -7.22
C LEU A 336 -7.53 5.91 -6.10
N ALA A 337 -6.96 5.44 -4.99
CA ALA A 337 -6.46 6.28 -3.91
C ALA A 337 -4.99 6.62 -4.14
N ILE A 338 -4.65 7.90 -4.03
CA ILE A 338 -3.34 8.48 -4.34
C ILE A 338 -2.82 9.25 -3.13
N GLY A 339 -1.68 8.84 -2.59
CA GLY A 339 -1.01 9.50 -1.46
C GLY A 339 -0.07 10.61 -1.91
N SER A 340 -0.07 11.69 -1.14
CA SER A 340 0.79 12.87 -1.28
C SER A 340 1.33 13.28 0.10
N PRO A 341 2.28 12.52 0.69
CA PRO A 341 2.70 12.72 2.09
C PRO A 341 3.52 13.98 2.32
N GLY A 342 3.99 14.63 1.26
CA GLY A 342 4.71 15.90 1.33
C GLY A 342 3.81 17.12 1.33
N GLU A 343 2.50 16.97 1.07
CA GLU A 343 1.53 18.08 1.03
C GLU A 343 1.60 18.94 2.30
N ALA A 344 1.50 20.25 2.12
CA ALA A 344 1.54 21.19 3.21
C ALA A 344 0.19 21.89 3.42
N LEU A 345 -0.23 22.03 4.65
CA LEU A 345 -1.47 22.72 5.02
C LEU A 345 -1.27 24.21 5.37
N GLY A 346 -2.34 24.97 5.16
CA GLY A 346 -2.41 26.38 5.51
C GLY A 346 -2.43 27.29 4.28
N LEU A 347 -2.80 28.56 4.50
CA LEU A 347 -2.91 29.55 3.41
C LEU A 347 -1.56 29.94 2.78
N SER A 348 -0.47 29.60 3.42
CA SER A 348 0.92 29.86 3.02
C SER A 348 1.81 28.65 3.31
N ASN A 349 1.22 27.44 3.38
CA ASN A 349 1.93 26.20 3.67
C ASN A 349 2.71 26.27 5.00
N GLU A 350 2.02 26.77 6.05
CA GLU A 350 2.65 26.97 7.35
C GLU A 350 2.98 25.66 8.09
N ILE A 351 2.25 24.58 7.74
CA ILE A 351 2.45 23.24 8.32
C ILE A 351 2.90 22.31 7.19
N THR A 352 4.18 21.95 7.16
CA THR A 352 4.80 21.19 6.07
C THR A 352 4.71 19.68 6.29
N ASN A 353 4.61 18.92 5.21
CA ASN A 353 4.58 17.45 5.20
C ASN A 353 3.48 16.88 6.11
N THR A 354 2.32 17.49 6.11
CA THR A 354 1.15 16.96 6.83
C THR A 354 0.52 15.80 6.07
N GLY A 355 0.61 15.86 4.75
CA GLY A 355 0.11 14.85 3.82
C GLY A 355 -1.35 15.03 3.43
N MET A 356 -1.69 14.44 2.29
CA MET A 356 -3.02 14.42 1.70
C MET A 356 -3.25 13.10 0.97
N VAL A 357 -4.48 12.61 0.97
CA VAL A 357 -4.93 11.54 0.08
C VAL A 357 -5.95 12.09 -0.91
N VAL A 358 -5.89 11.60 -2.13
CA VAL A 358 -6.86 11.89 -3.19
C VAL A 358 -7.45 10.58 -3.68
N VAL A 359 -8.77 10.54 -3.83
CA VAL A 359 -9.47 9.40 -4.42
C VAL A 359 -10.16 9.86 -5.69
N VAL A 360 -9.88 9.19 -6.79
CA VAL A 360 -10.54 9.35 -8.09
C VAL A 360 -11.35 8.10 -8.40
N TYR A 361 -12.60 8.28 -8.85
CA TYR A 361 -13.55 7.20 -9.04
C TYR A 361 -13.51 6.68 -10.47
N GLY A 362 -13.54 5.34 -10.63
CA GLY A 362 -13.52 4.65 -11.91
C GLY A 362 -14.64 5.08 -12.86
N SER A 363 -14.43 4.92 -14.17
CA SER A 363 -15.38 5.35 -15.20
C SER A 363 -15.30 4.45 -16.43
N THR A 364 -16.36 4.29 -17.19
CA THR A 364 -16.48 3.35 -18.32
C THR A 364 -15.67 3.73 -19.57
N SER A 365 -14.59 4.46 -19.50
CA SER A 365 -13.87 4.92 -20.72
C SER A 365 -12.46 5.36 -20.39
N ALA A 366 -11.52 4.45 -20.22
CA ALA A 366 -10.09 4.76 -20.04
C ALA A 366 -9.83 6.17 -19.40
N THR A 367 -10.54 6.45 -18.30
CA THR A 367 -10.52 7.73 -17.56
C THR A 367 -11.20 7.56 -16.21
N PHE A 368 -11.18 8.60 -15.37
CA PHE A 368 -11.87 8.66 -14.09
C PHE A 368 -12.99 9.70 -14.08
N ASP A 369 -14.00 9.54 -13.22
CA ASP A 369 -14.98 10.59 -12.94
C ASP A 369 -14.38 11.68 -12.03
N LEU A 370 -13.59 12.58 -12.62
CA LEU A 370 -12.92 13.64 -11.89
C LEU A 370 -13.88 14.65 -11.25
N ALA A 371 -15.17 14.63 -11.59
CA ALA A 371 -16.16 15.48 -10.94
C ALA A 371 -16.54 14.98 -9.53
N ARG A 372 -16.29 13.71 -9.24
CA ARG A 372 -16.53 13.08 -7.93
C ARG A 372 -15.29 13.00 -7.04
N THR A 373 -14.12 13.42 -7.54
CA THR A 373 -12.86 13.36 -6.78
C THR A 373 -13.03 13.82 -5.35
N GLN A 374 -12.55 13.03 -4.41
CA GLN A 374 -12.46 13.38 -3.00
C GLN A 374 -10.99 13.57 -2.62
N ALA A 375 -10.70 14.62 -1.86
CA ALA A 375 -9.35 14.90 -1.38
C ALA A 375 -9.41 15.42 0.06
N TRP A 376 -8.59 14.85 0.94
CA TRP A 376 -8.50 15.28 2.32
C TRP A 376 -7.12 14.99 2.91
N GLY A 377 -6.74 15.79 3.90
CA GLY A 377 -5.56 15.58 4.74
C GLY A 377 -5.96 15.66 6.20
N GLN A 378 -5.02 15.55 7.10
CA GLN A 378 -5.24 15.78 8.53
C GLN A 378 -5.86 17.17 8.78
N GLY A 379 -6.75 17.29 9.77
CA GLY A 379 -7.47 18.55 10.06
C GLY A 379 -8.51 18.95 9.02
N GLY A 380 -8.72 18.17 7.96
CA GLY A 380 -9.72 18.40 6.90
C GLY A 380 -11.13 17.93 7.28
N ILE A 381 -12.08 18.08 6.34
CA ILE A 381 -13.51 17.74 6.58
C ILE A 381 -13.72 16.24 6.84
N LEU A 382 -12.88 15.38 6.28
CA LEU A 382 -12.92 13.92 6.48
C LEU A 382 -11.95 13.45 7.57
N SER A 383 -11.12 14.34 8.13
CA SER A 383 -10.12 13.98 9.13
C SER A 383 -10.74 13.73 10.50
N VAL A 384 -10.19 12.76 11.22
CA VAL A 384 -10.49 12.47 12.63
C VAL A 384 -9.34 12.88 13.56
N ASP A 385 -8.32 13.50 13.01
CA ASP A 385 -7.10 13.91 13.68
C ASP A 385 -6.69 15.36 13.36
N THR A 386 -5.73 15.90 14.08
CA THR A 386 -5.20 17.26 13.93
C THR A 386 -3.88 17.22 13.19
N ALA A 387 -3.75 18.04 12.16
CA ALA A 387 -2.52 18.10 11.37
C ALA A 387 -1.35 18.70 12.15
N GLU A 388 -0.24 18.01 12.15
CA GLU A 388 1.05 18.43 12.67
C GLU A 388 2.11 18.40 11.54
N ALA A 389 3.23 19.05 11.77
CA ALA A 389 4.26 19.12 10.73
C ALA A 389 5.09 17.83 10.74
N GLY A 390 5.13 17.13 9.62
CA GLY A 390 5.93 15.94 9.47
C GLY A 390 5.16 14.63 9.54
N ASP A 391 3.87 14.60 9.88
CA ASP A 391 3.07 13.39 10.09
C ASP A 391 3.03 12.46 8.88
N ARG A 392 3.18 13.04 7.67
CA ARG A 392 3.23 12.29 6.40
C ARG A 392 2.00 11.40 6.20
N PHE A 393 0.81 11.93 6.48
CA PHE A 393 -0.45 11.26 6.18
C PHE A 393 -0.46 10.79 4.72
N SER A 394 -0.93 9.57 4.46
CA SER A 394 -0.91 8.87 3.17
C SER A 394 0.46 8.36 2.68
N ALA A 395 1.43 8.19 3.58
CA ALA A 395 2.69 7.54 3.23
C ALA A 395 2.54 6.03 2.94
N ALA A 396 1.48 5.40 3.43
CA ALA A 396 1.07 4.04 3.07
C ALA A 396 -0.44 3.99 2.90
N LEU A 397 -0.90 3.15 1.98
CA LEU A 397 -2.32 2.93 1.68
C LEU A 397 -2.59 1.44 1.59
N ALA A 398 -3.74 0.99 2.10
CA ALA A 398 -4.27 -0.35 1.89
C ALA A 398 -5.78 -0.30 1.76
N ALA A 399 -6.35 -1.13 0.89
CA ALA A 399 -7.79 -1.20 0.64
C ALA A 399 -8.33 -2.59 0.94
N GLY A 400 -9.56 -2.69 1.44
CA GLY A 400 -10.27 -3.94 1.69
C GLY A 400 -11.61 -3.68 2.37
N ASP A 401 -12.57 -4.56 2.22
CA ASP A 401 -13.89 -4.47 2.88
C ASP A 401 -13.77 -4.95 4.33
N PHE A 402 -13.39 -4.02 5.25
CA PHE A 402 -13.11 -4.34 6.65
C PHE A 402 -14.37 -4.52 7.50
N ASP A 403 -15.53 -4.04 7.04
CA ASP A 403 -16.81 -4.18 7.76
C ASP A 403 -17.83 -5.08 7.05
N ALA A 404 -17.43 -5.74 5.96
CA ALA A 404 -18.22 -6.67 5.16
C ALA A 404 -19.54 -6.05 4.62
N ASP A 405 -19.54 -4.75 4.31
CA ASP A 405 -20.73 -4.06 3.79
C ASP A 405 -20.77 -4.06 2.25
N GLY A 406 -19.76 -4.61 1.59
CA GLY A 406 -19.65 -4.76 0.15
C GLY A 406 -19.04 -3.56 -0.57
N TYR A 407 -18.50 -2.59 0.16
CA TYR A 407 -17.71 -1.47 -0.33
C TYR A 407 -16.28 -1.62 0.20
N ALA A 408 -15.29 -1.39 -0.63
CA ALA A 408 -13.94 -1.37 -0.11
C ALA A 408 -13.71 -0.15 0.79
N ASP A 409 -12.93 -0.34 1.84
CA ASP A 409 -12.50 0.67 2.80
C ASP A 409 -11.05 1.06 2.54
N LEU A 410 -10.61 2.20 3.07
CA LEU A 410 -9.26 2.70 2.88
C LEU A 410 -8.55 2.92 4.21
N ALA A 411 -7.46 2.20 4.43
CA ALA A 411 -6.52 2.42 5.53
C ALA A 411 -5.38 3.34 5.04
N ILE A 412 -5.10 4.40 5.80
CA ILE A 412 -4.17 5.47 5.46
C ILE A 412 -3.12 5.58 6.56
N GLY A 413 -1.87 5.25 6.25
CA GLY A 413 -0.75 5.33 7.18
C GLY A 413 -0.21 6.75 7.33
N GLN A 414 0.17 7.07 8.57
CA GLN A 414 0.82 8.32 8.96
C GLN A 414 1.97 7.98 9.93
N PRO A 415 3.09 7.48 9.38
CA PRO A 415 4.13 6.83 10.19
C PRO A 415 4.92 7.78 11.09
N GLU A 416 4.89 9.08 10.84
CA GLU A 416 5.60 10.08 11.64
C GLU A 416 4.68 10.86 12.59
N GLU A 417 3.42 10.42 12.79
CA GLU A 417 2.46 10.96 13.74
C GLU A 417 2.97 10.92 15.18
N ASP A 418 2.78 12.03 15.93
CA ASP A 418 3.22 12.23 17.31
C ASP A 418 2.08 11.96 18.31
N VAL A 419 1.66 10.69 18.51
CA VAL A 419 0.52 10.36 19.40
C VAL A 419 0.83 10.58 20.87
N THR A 420 1.96 10.08 21.36
CA THR A 420 2.41 10.21 22.75
C THR A 420 3.90 10.54 22.87
N GLY A 421 4.64 10.34 21.81
CA GLY A 421 6.08 10.58 21.68
C GLY A 421 6.39 10.92 20.22
N MET A 422 7.65 11.15 19.89
CA MET A 422 8.03 11.51 18.52
C MET A 422 7.92 10.30 17.58
N ASN A 423 7.19 10.47 16.48
CA ASN A 423 7.07 9.49 15.39
C ASN A 423 6.61 8.11 15.89
N ASP A 424 5.65 8.07 16.82
CA ASP A 424 5.01 6.81 17.25
C ASP A 424 4.31 6.14 16.06
N GLY A 425 3.70 6.96 15.21
CA GLY A 425 2.95 6.60 14.03
C GLY A 425 1.53 6.14 14.32
N ALA A 426 0.67 6.26 13.32
CA ALA A 426 -0.74 5.90 13.39
C ALA A 426 -1.31 5.51 12.01
N LEU A 427 -2.58 5.10 12.01
CA LEU A 427 -3.39 4.94 10.79
C LEU A 427 -4.74 5.63 10.98
N THR A 428 -5.32 6.04 9.86
CA THR A 428 -6.74 6.38 9.79
C THR A 428 -7.42 5.43 8.80
N VAL A 429 -8.54 4.82 9.22
CA VAL A 429 -9.36 3.96 8.36
C VAL A 429 -10.64 4.70 8.02
N HIS A 430 -10.96 4.81 6.75
CA HIS A 430 -12.20 5.38 6.22
C HIS A 430 -13.02 4.29 5.56
N MET A 431 -14.28 4.13 5.98
CA MET A 431 -15.20 3.18 5.38
C MET A 431 -15.79 3.72 4.10
N GLY A 432 -15.77 2.89 3.06
CA GLY A 432 -16.39 3.13 1.77
C GLY A 432 -17.91 3.21 1.82
N GLY A 433 -18.55 3.42 0.70
CA GLY A 433 -19.99 3.45 0.60
C GLY A 433 -20.50 4.11 -0.68
N PRO A 434 -21.79 4.04 -1.00
CA PRO A 434 -22.36 4.36 -2.32
C PRO A 434 -22.16 5.82 -2.80
N ASN A 435 -21.57 6.67 -1.98
CA ASN A 435 -21.20 8.04 -2.34
C ASN A 435 -19.71 8.32 -2.07
N GLY A 436 -18.93 7.27 -1.92
CA GLY A 436 -17.54 7.34 -1.49
C GLY A 436 -17.39 7.54 0.03
N PHE A 437 -16.31 8.15 0.45
CA PHE A 437 -15.93 8.27 1.85
C PHE A 437 -16.65 9.39 2.60
N SER A 438 -16.85 9.18 3.92
CA SER A 438 -17.47 10.16 4.81
C SER A 438 -16.74 10.21 6.16
N GLN A 439 -16.61 11.39 6.75
CA GLN A 439 -16.01 11.57 8.08
C GLN A 439 -16.71 10.78 9.18
N LEU A 440 -18.01 10.56 9.05
CA LEU A 440 -18.80 9.85 10.06
C LEU A 440 -18.44 8.37 10.16
N ARG A 441 -17.75 7.83 9.16
CA ARG A 441 -17.31 6.45 9.08
C ARG A 441 -15.77 6.36 9.06
N ALA A 442 -15.08 7.26 9.74
CA ALA A 442 -13.63 7.24 9.85
C ALA A 442 -13.18 6.93 11.28
N ARG A 443 -12.07 6.23 11.41
CA ARG A 443 -11.47 5.86 12.70
C ARG A 443 -9.96 6.09 12.69
N PHE A 444 -9.47 6.76 13.74
CA PHE A 444 -8.05 6.89 14.01
C PHE A 444 -7.55 5.72 14.88
N LEU A 445 -6.45 5.11 14.50
CA LEU A 445 -5.85 3.95 15.12
C LEU A 445 -4.39 4.22 15.45
N ALA A 446 -4.05 4.24 16.74
CA ALA A 446 -2.69 4.41 17.19
C ALA A 446 -2.33 3.39 18.27
N ALA A 447 -1.07 2.98 18.33
CA ALA A 447 -0.59 2.02 19.31
C ALA A 447 -0.97 2.43 20.73
N GLY A 448 -1.49 1.49 21.54
CA GLY A 448 -1.89 1.73 22.94
C GLY A 448 -3.09 2.64 23.14
N THR A 449 -3.71 3.13 22.06
CA THR A 449 -4.98 3.86 22.07
C THR A 449 -6.04 3.01 21.36
N ASP A 450 -7.31 3.21 21.69
CA ASP A 450 -8.46 2.56 21.04
C ASP A 450 -8.35 1.02 20.84
N GLY A 451 -7.53 0.38 21.68
CA GLY A 451 -7.39 -1.07 21.71
C GLY A 451 -6.41 -1.66 20.70
N LEU A 452 -5.61 -0.86 19.99
CA LEU A 452 -4.50 -1.44 19.23
C LEU A 452 -3.54 -2.18 20.16
N PRO A 453 -3.24 -3.45 19.89
CA PRO A 453 -2.26 -4.19 20.66
C PRO A 453 -0.84 -3.65 20.41
N GLY A 454 0.00 -3.76 21.42
CA GLY A 454 1.40 -3.36 21.37
C GLY A 454 1.74 -2.17 22.27
N PRO A 455 2.97 -2.09 22.73
CA PRO A 455 3.44 -0.96 23.50
C PRO A 455 3.67 0.25 22.59
N ILE A 456 3.23 1.43 23.03
CA ILE A 456 3.63 2.69 22.42
C ILE A 456 5.12 2.88 22.63
N GLN A 457 5.87 3.11 21.57
CA GLN A 457 7.28 3.43 21.65
C GLN A 457 7.60 4.56 20.66
N PRO A 458 8.32 5.61 21.09
CA PRO A 458 8.79 6.64 20.17
C PRO A 458 9.58 6.05 19.02
N HIS A 459 9.38 6.60 17.82
CA HIS A 459 10.02 6.20 16.58
C HIS A 459 9.67 4.78 16.08
N SER A 460 8.54 4.20 16.51
CA SER A 460 8.07 2.90 15.99
C SER A 460 7.54 3.00 14.56
N ASN A 461 7.05 4.18 14.16
CA ASN A 461 6.47 4.45 12.84
C ASN A 461 5.34 3.47 12.48
N TYR A 462 4.35 3.27 13.37
CA TYR A 462 3.13 2.54 13.02
C TYR A 462 2.48 3.15 11.77
N GLY A 463 2.01 2.30 10.85
CA GLY A 463 1.46 2.76 9.59
C GLY A 463 2.52 3.07 8.52
N PHE A 464 3.76 2.58 8.70
CA PHE A 464 4.80 2.65 7.66
C PHE A 464 4.45 1.80 6.44
N ALA A 465 3.84 0.64 6.65
CA ALA A 465 3.28 -0.24 5.64
C ALA A 465 1.92 -0.75 6.11
N ALA A 466 1.04 -1.06 5.18
CA ALA A 466 -0.25 -1.68 5.45
C ALA A 466 -0.61 -2.65 4.32
N ALA A 467 -1.38 -3.68 4.64
CA ALA A 467 -1.97 -4.62 3.69
C ALA A 467 -3.28 -5.18 4.25
N SER A 468 -4.09 -5.78 3.38
CA SER A 468 -5.35 -6.42 3.72
C SER A 468 -5.37 -7.88 3.26
N GLY A 469 -6.18 -8.71 3.91
CA GLY A 469 -6.43 -10.10 3.53
C GLY A 469 -7.42 -10.74 4.50
N ASP A 470 -8.14 -11.76 4.09
CA ASP A 470 -9.06 -12.51 4.95
C ASP A 470 -8.30 -13.68 5.60
N PHE A 471 -7.58 -13.40 6.69
CA PHE A 471 -6.67 -14.37 7.33
C PHE A 471 -7.39 -15.43 8.17
N ASP A 472 -8.65 -15.19 8.52
CA ASP A 472 -9.46 -16.14 9.28
C ASP A 472 -10.63 -16.75 8.48
N ALA A 473 -10.69 -16.44 7.17
CA ALA A 473 -11.69 -16.93 6.21
C ALA A 473 -13.13 -16.69 6.70
N ASP A 474 -13.40 -15.51 7.30
CA ASP A 474 -14.74 -15.14 7.75
C ASP A 474 -15.51 -14.32 6.70
N GLY A 475 -14.87 -13.95 5.61
CA GLY A 475 -15.42 -13.22 4.47
C GLY A 475 -15.25 -11.70 4.56
N SER A 476 -14.58 -11.21 5.59
CA SER A 476 -14.22 -9.79 5.75
C SER A 476 -12.72 -9.62 5.56
N ALA A 477 -12.30 -8.51 5.03
CA ALA A 477 -10.87 -8.20 5.00
C ALA A 477 -10.36 -7.86 6.42
N ASP A 478 -9.20 -8.37 6.76
CA ASP A 478 -8.43 -8.00 7.94
C ASP A 478 -7.36 -6.96 7.55
N LEU A 479 -6.89 -6.17 8.50
CA LEU A 479 -5.87 -5.14 8.27
C LEU A 479 -4.56 -5.49 8.98
N VAL A 480 -3.47 -5.52 8.22
CA VAL A 480 -2.10 -5.61 8.75
C VAL A 480 -1.42 -4.25 8.74
N ILE A 481 -0.72 -3.94 9.82
CA ILE A 481 -0.05 -2.67 10.05
C ILE A 481 1.41 -2.92 10.41
N GLY A 482 2.33 -2.32 9.70
CA GLY A 482 3.77 -2.41 9.95
C GLY A 482 4.30 -1.27 10.82
N ALA A 483 5.23 -1.63 11.71
CA ALA A 483 6.01 -0.72 12.54
C ALA A 483 7.49 -1.15 12.51
N PRO A 484 8.21 -0.95 11.40
CA PRO A 484 9.53 -1.55 11.17
C PRO A 484 10.63 -0.98 12.07
N PHE A 485 10.42 0.15 12.72
CA PHE A 485 11.39 0.75 13.65
C PHE A 485 11.04 0.49 15.12
N HIS A 486 10.07 -0.42 15.37
CA HIS A 486 9.73 -0.83 16.73
C HIS A 486 10.88 -1.59 17.40
N ASN A 487 11.15 -1.29 18.68
CA ASN A 487 12.22 -1.95 19.45
C ASN A 487 11.65 -3.13 20.23
N GLN A 488 12.07 -4.35 19.92
CA GLN A 488 11.63 -5.52 20.65
C GLN A 488 12.17 -5.51 22.11
N ASP A 489 11.28 -5.65 23.07
CA ASP A 489 11.58 -5.63 24.52
C ASP A 489 12.39 -4.39 24.98
N GLY A 490 12.43 -3.33 24.18
CA GLY A 490 13.20 -2.12 24.45
C GLY A 490 14.73 -2.30 24.39
N THR A 491 15.20 -3.43 23.86
CA THR A 491 16.62 -3.79 23.85
C THR A 491 17.19 -4.03 22.46
N ILE A 492 16.39 -4.60 21.53
CA ILE A 492 16.82 -4.81 20.16
C ILE A 492 16.22 -3.67 19.33
N LEU A 493 17.10 -2.74 18.89
CA LEU A 493 16.68 -1.52 18.19
C LEU A 493 16.20 -1.84 16.76
N ASP A 494 15.09 -1.22 16.33
CA ASP A 494 14.55 -1.31 14.97
C ASP A 494 14.37 -2.77 14.49
N SER A 495 14.00 -3.67 15.39
CA SER A 495 13.76 -5.08 15.03
C SER A 495 12.45 -5.25 14.26
N GLY A 496 11.50 -4.33 14.46
CA GLY A 496 10.22 -4.29 13.79
C GLY A 496 9.11 -5.06 14.48
N LEU A 497 7.88 -4.77 14.05
CA LEU A 497 6.63 -5.33 14.55
C LEU A 497 5.56 -5.26 13.45
N ALA A 498 4.67 -6.24 13.39
CA ALA A 498 3.41 -6.13 12.68
C ALA A 498 2.23 -6.28 13.64
N VAL A 499 1.12 -5.62 13.32
CA VAL A 499 -0.14 -5.72 14.05
C VAL A 499 -1.24 -6.10 13.08
N ILE A 500 -2.09 -7.04 13.46
CA ILE A 500 -3.24 -7.45 12.68
C ILE A 500 -4.50 -7.08 13.45
N LEU A 501 -5.45 -6.52 12.73
CA LEU A 501 -6.81 -6.23 13.20
C LEU A 501 -7.78 -7.03 12.34
N TYR A 502 -8.52 -7.93 12.96
CA TYR A 502 -9.51 -8.76 12.27
C TYR A 502 -10.79 -7.99 12.00
N GLY A 503 -11.31 -8.11 10.76
CA GLY A 503 -12.55 -7.51 10.30
C GLY A 503 -13.81 -8.28 10.73
N GLY A 504 -14.98 -7.86 10.26
CA GLY A 504 -16.24 -8.64 10.21
C GLY A 504 -16.99 -8.98 11.49
N LEU A 505 -16.42 -8.81 12.66
CA LEU A 505 -17.00 -9.31 13.91
C LEU A 505 -18.28 -8.62 14.41
N PHE A 506 -18.73 -7.57 13.77
CA PHE A 506 -19.87 -6.77 14.21
C PHE A 506 -20.96 -6.56 13.16
N SER A 507 -20.95 -7.31 12.06
CA SER A 507 -22.02 -7.28 11.07
C SER A 507 -23.34 -7.93 11.57
N ASP A 508 -23.37 -8.46 12.81
CA ASP A 508 -24.50 -9.22 13.37
C ASP A 508 -25.56 -8.37 14.10
N GLY A 509 -25.53 -7.05 13.99
CA GLY A 509 -26.54 -6.16 14.57
C GLY A 509 -26.42 -5.91 16.07
N PHE A 510 -25.25 -6.17 16.68
CA PHE A 510 -24.96 -5.79 18.08
C PHE A 510 -24.57 -4.32 18.27
N GLU A 511 -24.79 -3.48 17.27
CA GLU A 511 -24.43 -2.05 17.24
C GLU A 511 -25.16 -1.18 18.28
N ASP A 512 -26.20 -1.72 18.95
CA ASP A 512 -27.03 -1.00 19.91
C ASP A 512 -26.71 -1.25 21.39
N ALA A 513 -25.66 -2.03 21.72
CA ALA A 513 -25.35 -2.29 23.13
C ALA A 513 -24.49 -1.17 23.74
N ALA A 514 -25.08 -0.43 24.65
CA ALA A 514 -24.45 0.67 25.41
C ALA A 514 -23.07 0.26 25.99
N PRO A 515 -22.08 1.16 26.00
CA PRO A 515 -20.73 0.89 26.52
C PRO A 515 -20.79 0.57 28.02
N GLY A 516 -20.65 -0.67 28.39
CA GLY A 516 -20.65 -1.11 29.80
C GLY A 516 -20.81 -2.60 30.03
N TYR A 517 -21.15 -3.37 29.04
CA TYR A 517 -21.47 -4.81 29.23
C TYR A 517 -20.35 -5.80 28.89
N TRP A 518 -19.19 -5.35 28.41
CA TRP A 518 -18.16 -6.22 27.85
C TRP A 518 -17.05 -6.65 28.82
N SER A 519 -17.20 -6.40 30.11
CA SER A 519 -16.10 -6.69 31.07
C SER A 519 -16.11 -8.10 31.69
N SER A 520 -17.00 -9.04 31.32
CA SER A 520 -17.07 -10.28 32.10
C SER A 520 -17.60 -11.56 31.46
N ALA A 521 -17.53 -11.74 30.16
CA ALA A 521 -17.94 -13.01 29.55
C ALA A 521 -16.97 -13.46 28.43
N ALA A 522 -15.83 -14.01 28.83
CA ALA A 522 -15.14 -15.01 28.02
C ALA A 522 -15.41 -16.39 28.64
N PRO A 523 -15.69 -17.46 27.83
CA PRO A 523 -15.79 -18.81 28.33
C PRO A 523 -14.43 -19.36 28.79
#